data_9d9359675ebc91d16dd0e4081c83f6bc
#
_entry.id   9d9359675ebc91d16dd0e4081c83f6bc
#
_cell.length_a   1.000
_cell.length_b   1.000
_cell.length_c   1.000
_cell.angle_alpha   90.00
_cell.angle_beta   90.00
_cell.angle_gamma   90.00
#
_symmetry.space_group_name_H-M   'P 1'
#
loop_
_entity.id
_entity.type
_entity.pdbx_description
1 polymer ?
#
loop_
_entity_poly.entity_id
_entity_poly.type
_entity_poly.pdbx_seq_one_letter_code
_entity_poly.pdbx_strand_id
1 'polypeptide(L)'
;EPKPQYFETKKVYRHIGVKAIDEKQGRFEIFNKYYFKDLSEYEIRWALYENGKEAENGVLNTENIAPRTRLQVTIPYRYNNLKANAEYFVKVQFVLRNNMPWAEKGYVMAEEQLPVKTATGIAPINEVTDGNGKPVMAKQSDPRFSTIKGENFEAKFDNETGTIYSLNYGGETIIADGNGPKLDAMRAFTNNDNWFYANWFECGLHNLKHQVTASKVINRKDGAIVLFYTVESQAPNGAKILGGTSSGKNSIKELTEKPFGEDDFKFTTNQVWTVYRDGSIELQASITSNRPSLVLPRLGYVMKVPQRYENYTYYGRGPIGNYPDRKVGQFIEIHKSTVADQFVNFPKPQDMGNHEDVRWCALTDKAGKGAIFIATNRLSTSALQYSALDMILAGHPYQLPKAGDTYLDLAVTGLGGNSCGQGGPLMHDRVFAGQNNIGFIIRPAAQDLSAAAQVAPAGDIPLTITRGRTGMVELSSIDKDAAILYTINKGKKAKQYTEPISMRDGGTVTAWFANNPSIKTTTTFKKLETIQTEVIYASSEEVGDGDAKNLVDGDPATYWHSMYSVTVAKYPHWVDLDAGEVKTIKGFTYMPRQDSYNGNVKEYTIHVSMDGKNWGEPVQKGKFAG
;
A
#
# COMPACT_ATOMS: atom_id res chain seq x y z
N GLU A 1 -18.71 23.99 6.49
CA GLU A 1 -17.31 23.78 6.14
C GLU A 1 -17.20 22.68 5.08
N PRO A 2 -16.49 22.91 3.94
CA PRO A 2 -16.29 21.90 2.92
C PRO A 2 -15.50 20.71 3.50
N LYS A 3 -16.03 19.50 3.38
CA LYS A 3 -15.32 18.27 3.74
C LYS A 3 -14.45 17.79 2.57
N PRO A 4 -13.44 16.94 2.79
CA PRO A 4 -12.54 16.45 1.73
C PRO A 4 -13.27 15.89 0.50
N GLN A 5 -14.41 15.25 0.66
CA GLN A 5 -15.25 14.70 -0.42
C GLN A 5 -15.79 15.77 -1.38
N TYR A 6 -15.98 17.00 -0.91
CA TYR A 6 -16.45 18.11 -1.75
C TYR A 6 -15.49 18.38 -2.92
N PHE A 7 -14.18 18.35 -2.67
CA PHE A 7 -13.18 18.63 -3.69
C PHE A 7 -13.12 17.54 -4.75
N GLU A 8 -13.32 16.29 -4.35
CA GLU A 8 -13.43 15.16 -5.27
C GLU A 8 -14.68 15.28 -6.12
N THR A 9 -15.84 15.61 -5.51
CA THR A 9 -17.09 15.85 -6.21
C THR A 9 -16.94 16.96 -7.25
N LYS A 10 -16.32 18.09 -6.90
CA LYS A 10 -16.02 19.18 -7.83
C LYS A 10 -15.23 18.68 -9.05
N LYS A 11 -14.22 17.84 -8.83
CA LYS A 11 -13.38 17.28 -9.88
C LYS A 11 -14.16 16.35 -10.80
N VAL A 12 -14.93 15.42 -10.24
CA VAL A 12 -15.66 14.39 -10.99
C VAL A 12 -16.78 15.01 -11.83
N TYR A 13 -17.52 15.97 -11.28
CA TYR A 13 -18.66 16.61 -11.95
C TYR A 13 -18.28 17.78 -12.87
N ARG A 14 -17.00 18.11 -13.03
CA ARG A 14 -16.58 19.19 -13.93
C ARG A 14 -17.06 18.99 -15.36
N HIS A 15 -17.43 20.07 -16.01
CA HIS A 15 -17.92 20.09 -17.38
C HIS A 15 -16.83 20.36 -18.43
N ILE A 16 -15.57 20.38 -18.03
CA ILE A 16 -14.44 20.57 -18.93
C ILE A 16 -13.44 19.44 -18.68
N GLY A 17 -13.04 18.75 -19.74
CA GLY A 17 -12.07 17.68 -19.68
C GLY A 17 -10.80 18.06 -20.44
N VAL A 18 -9.67 17.57 -19.98
CA VAL A 18 -8.39 17.67 -20.69
C VAL A 18 -7.76 16.29 -20.73
N LYS A 19 -7.22 15.91 -21.86
CA LYS A 19 -6.43 14.67 -22.03
C LYS A 19 -5.19 14.93 -22.88
N ALA A 20 -4.16 14.15 -22.64
CA ALA A 20 -2.97 14.15 -23.48
C ALA A 20 -3.25 13.45 -24.82
N ILE A 21 -2.67 13.98 -25.88
CA ILE A 21 -2.64 13.37 -27.23
C ILE A 21 -1.21 12.95 -27.57
N ASP A 22 -0.25 13.84 -27.32
CA ASP A 22 1.18 13.59 -27.54
C ASP A 22 1.97 14.54 -26.61
N GLU A 23 2.40 14.02 -25.48
CA GLU A 23 3.09 14.79 -24.45
C GLU A 23 4.45 15.27 -24.94
N LYS A 24 5.11 14.53 -25.85
CA LYS A 24 6.42 14.91 -26.39
C LYS A 24 6.34 16.13 -27.30
N GLN A 25 5.21 16.33 -27.95
CA GLN A 25 4.92 17.49 -28.80
C GLN A 25 4.08 18.55 -28.09
N GLY A 26 3.77 18.37 -26.79
CA GLY A 26 2.93 19.26 -26.02
C GLY A 26 1.48 19.33 -26.49
N ARG A 27 0.98 18.28 -27.20
CA ARG A 27 -0.38 18.29 -27.74
C ARG A 27 -1.38 17.69 -26.76
N PHE A 28 -2.43 18.45 -26.49
CA PHE A 28 -3.53 18.09 -25.60
C PHE A 28 -4.88 18.34 -26.28
N GLU A 29 -5.93 17.68 -25.80
CA GLU A 29 -7.30 17.92 -26.25
C GLU A 29 -8.12 18.45 -25.08
N ILE A 30 -8.79 19.56 -25.30
CA ILE A 30 -9.79 20.14 -24.40
C ILE A 30 -11.16 19.73 -24.90
N PHE A 31 -12.01 19.17 -24.02
CA PHE A 31 -13.39 18.84 -24.33
C PHE A 31 -14.35 19.69 -23.50
N ASN A 32 -15.12 20.55 -24.16
CA ASN A 32 -16.23 21.24 -23.55
C ASN A 32 -17.44 20.30 -23.44
N LYS A 33 -17.73 19.84 -22.22
CA LYS A 33 -18.84 18.94 -21.92
C LYS A 33 -20.18 19.69 -21.69
N TYR A 34 -20.17 21.01 -21.57
CA TYR A 34 -21.41 21.79 -21.46
C TYR A 34 -22.29 21.58 -22.69
N TYR A 35 -23.61 21.67 -22.51
CA TYR A 35 -24.59 21.57 -23.59
C TYR A 35 -24.92 22.92 -24.24
N PHE A 36 -24.87 24.01 -23.45
CA PHE A 36 -25.37 25.32 -23.88
C PHE A 36 -24.36 26.46 -23.67
N LYS A 37 -23.22 26.16 -23.04
CA LYS A 37 -22.22 27.16 -22.66
C LYS A 37 -20.90 26.89 -23.37
N ASP A 38 -20.36 27.89 -24.03
CA ASP A 38 -18.98 27.89 -24.53
C ASP A 38 -17.97 28.20 -23.42
N LEU A 39 -16.67 28.20 -23.76
CA LEU A 39 -15.62 28.44 -22.77
C LEU A 39 -15.06 29.87 -22.80
N SER A 40 -15.71 30.83 -23.45
CA SER A 40 -15.22 32.22 -23.56
C SER A 40 -15.05 32.96 -22.23
N GLU A 41 -15.85 32.58 -21.23
CA GLU A 41 -15.76 33.14 -19.87
C GLU A 41 -14.48 32.76 -19.12
N TYR A 42 -13.73 31.75 -19.62
CA TYR A 42 -12.55 31.23 -18.94
C TYR A 42 -11.26 31.67 -19.64
N GLU A 43 -10.28 32.02 -18.85
CA GLU A 43 -8.88 32.05 -19.23
C GLU A 43 -8.31 30.65 -19.04
N ILE A 44 -7.62 30.12 -20.05
CA ILE A 44 -7.00 28.81 -19.98
C ILE A 44 -5.55 29.02 -19.61
N ARG A 45 -5.20 28.68 -18.37
CA ARG A 45 -3.83 28.74 -17.84
C ARG A 45 -3.20 27.36 -17.88
N TRP A 46 -1.91 27.33 -18.10
CA TRP A 46 -1.12 26.11 -17.96
C TRP A 46 0.11 26.37 -17.09
N ALA A 47 0.57 25.32 -16.41
CA ALA A 47 1.83 25.32 -15.69
C ALA A 47 2.51 23.95 -15.85
N LEU A 48 3.82 23.98 -16.08
CA LEU A 48 4.69 22.79 -16.07
C LEU A 48 5.35 22.69 -14.69
N TYR A 49 5.20 21.55 -14.06
CA TYR A 49 5.81 21.23 -12.77
C TYR A 49 7.01 20.31 -12.97
N GLU A 50 8.14 20.65 -12.36
CA GLU A 50 9.34 19.80 -12.24
C GLU A 50 9.48 19.36 -10.80
N ASN A 51 9.43 18.04 -10.53
CA ASN A 51 9.52 17.48 -9.19
C ASN A 51 8.59 18.17 -8.16
N GLY A 52 7.36 18.48 -8.59
CA GLY A 52 6.33 19.10 -7.75
C GLY A 52 6.46 20.61 -7.55
N LYS A 53 7.44 21.28 -8.14
CA LYS A 53 7.59 22.75 -8.17
C LYS A 53 7.21 23.29 -9.54
N GLU A 54 6.48 24.40 -9.58
CA GLU A 54 6.19 25.08 -10.84
C GLU A 54 7.49 25.60 -11.48
N ALA A 55 7.73 25.20 -12.73
CA ALA A 55 8.93 25.55 -13.49
C ALA A 55 8.63 26.56 -14.61
N GLU A 56 7.51 26.39 -15.30
CA GLU A 56 7.05 27.27 -16.38
C GLU A 56 5.53 27.43 -16.27
N ASN A 57 5.01 28.56 -16.72
CA ASN A 57 3.58 28.79 -16.83
C ASN A 57 3.22 29.70 -18.01
N GLY A 58 1.95 29.78 -18.32
CA GLY A 58 1.45 30.69 -19.36
C GLY A 58 -0.05 30.61 -19.55
N VAL A 59 -0.52 31.38 -20.50
CA VAL A 59 -1.92 31.40 -20.93
C VAL A 59 -2.02 30.86 -22.36
N LEU A 60 -3.00 29.97 -22.59
CA LEU A 60 -3.32 29.49 -23.92
C LEU A 60 -4.32 30.44 -24.57
N ASN A 61 -3.89 31.04 -25.67
CA ASN A 61 -4.77 31.81 -26.55
C ASN A 61 -5.37 30.83 -27.58
N THR A 62 -6.64 30.51 -27.42
CA THR A 62 -7.35 29.58 -28.28
C THR A 62 -8.58 30.25 -28.89
N GLU A 63 -9.10 29.63 -29.95
CA GLU A 63 -10.46 29.90 -30.40
C GLU A 63 -11.45 29.58 -29.26
N ASN A 64 -12.63 30.18 -29.35
CA ASN A 64 -13.71 29.86 -28.42
C ASN A 64 -14.16 28.39 -28.62
N ILE A 65 -14.25 27.63 -27.55
CA ILE A 65 -14.62 26.22 -27.60
C ILE A 65 -16.13 26.09 -27.37
N ALA A 66 -16.86 25.85 -28.47
CA ALA A 66 -18.31 25.72 -28.46
C ALA A 66 -18.79 24.53 -27.60
N PRO A 67 -20.07 24.52 -27.19
CA PRO A 67 -20.66 23.40 -26.47
C PRO A 67 -20.49 22.07 -27.22
N ARG A 68 -20.18 20.99 -26.47
CA ARG A 68 -20.02 19.61 -26.96
C ARG A 68 -18.91 19.42 -28.00
N THR A 69 -18.00 20.39 -28.14
CA THR A 69 -16.87 20.30 -29.07
C THR A 69 -15.54 19.98 -28.38
N ARG A 70 -14.58 19.56 -29.18
CA ARG A 70 -13.21 19.27 -28.78
C ARG A 70 -12.25 20.15 -29.57
N LEU A 71 -11.23 20.66 -28.89
CA LEU A 71 -10.18 21.46 -29.50
C LEU A 71 -8.82 20.86 -29.12
N GLN A 72 -7.97 20.62 -30.11
CA GLN A 72 -6.58 20.30 -29.86
C GLN A 72 -5.78 21.60 -29.65
N VAL A 73 -4.99 21.61 -28.58
CA VAL A 73 -4.13 22.73 -28.22
C VAL A 73 -2.68 22.26 -28.06
N THR A 74 -1.74 23.17 -28.27
CA THR A 74 -0.32 22.92 -28.02
C THR A 74 0.13 23.78 -26.84
N ILE A 75 0.63 23.13 -25.80
CA ILE A 75 1.29 23.79 -24.67
C ILE A 75 2.79 23.90 -25.01
N PRO A 76 3.40 25.09 -24.98
CA PRO A 76 4.68 25.36 -25.63
C PRO A 76 5.92 24.99 -24.79
N TYR A 77 5.83 24.00 -23.89
CA TYR A 77 7.03 23.51 -23.22
C TYR A 77 7.92 22.68 -24.18
N ARG A 78 9.22 22.68 -23.93
CA ARG A 78 10.19 21.97 -24.77
C ARG A 78 10.58 20.62 -24.16
N TYR A 79 9.91 19.55 -24.57
CA TYR A 79 10.12 18.19 -24.04
C TYR A 79 11.59 17.75 -24.05
N ASN A 80 12.33 18.05 -25.12
CA ASN A 80 13.74 17.66 -25.25
C ASN A 80 14.68 18.36 -24.26
N ASN A 81 14.25 19.45 -23.64
CA ASN A 81 15.01 20.19 -22.63
C ASN A 81 14.71 19.68 -21.22
N LEU A 82 13.73 18.78 -21.05
CA LEU A 82 13.37 18.24 -19.74
C LEU A 82 14.46 17.29 -19.23
N LYS A 83 14.87 17.49 -17.98
CA LYS A 83 15.91 16.68 -17.33
C LYS A 83 15.49 15.20 -17.26
N ALA A 84 16.45 14.29 -17.41
CA ALA A 84 16.20 12.86 -17.32
C ALA A 84 15.85 12.42 -15.89
N ASN A 85 16.51 13.01 -14.89
CA ASN A 85 16.35 12.65 -13.49
C ASN A 85 15.21 13.41 -12.79
N ALA A 86 14.31 14.05 -13.54
CA ALA A 86 13.17 14.79 -12.99
C ALA A 86 11.83 14.26 -13.53
N GLU A 87 10.81 14.31 -12.69
CA GLU A 87 9.43 14.01 -13.03
C GLU A 87 8.70 15.30 -13.42
N TYR A 88 7.92 15.24 -14.50
CA TYR A 88 7.20 16.41 -14.99
C TYR A 88 5.70 16.13 -15.12
N PHE A 89 4.92 17.11 -14.69
CA PHE A 89 3.47 17.19 -14.91
C PHE A 89 3.12 18.52 -15.55
N VAL A 90 2.10 18.50 -16.40
CA VAL A 90 1.44 19.72 -16.86
C VAL A 90 0.09 19.87 -16.17
N LYS A 91 -0.20 21.04 -15.66
CA LYS A 91 -1.49 21.42 -15.06
C LYS A 91 -2.18 22.44 -15.95
N VAL A 92 -3.44 22.17 -16.29
CA VAL A 92 -4.27 23.07 -17.10
C VAL A 92 -5.45 23.52 -16.27
N GLN A 93 -5.68 24.82 -16.19
CA GLN A 93 -6.73 25.43 -15.37
C GLN A 93 -7.64 26.31 -16.22
N PHE A 94 -8.94 26.26 -15.94
CA PHE A 94 -9.97 27.12 -16.53
C PHE A 94 -10.44 28.10 -15.47
N VAL A 95 -10.03 29.36 -15.61
CA VAL A 95 -10.11 30.40 -14.59
C VAL A 95 -11.09 31.49 -15.05
N LEU A 96 -12.05 31.90 -14.20
CA LEU A 96 -12.99 32.97 -14.53
C LEU A 96 -12.28 34.27 -14.88
N ARG A 97 -12.63 34.84 -16.04
CA ARG A 97 -12.09 36.15 -16.51
C ARG A 97 -12.70 37.32 -15.75
N ASN A 98 -13.95 37.21 -15.32
CA ASN A 98 -14.76 38.25 -14.71
C ASN A 98 -15.43 37.76 -13.44
N ASN A 99 -15.90 38.69 -12.61
CA ASN A 99 -16.76 38.37 -11.48
C ASN A 99 -18.10 37.84 -11.98
N MET A 100 -18.59 36.79 -11.32
CA MET A 100 -19.90 36.18 -11.52
C MET A 100 -20.71 36.35 -10.24
N PRO A 101 -22.06 36.21 -10.27
CA PRO A 101 -22.88 36.30 -9.05
C PRO A 101 -22.52 35.28 -7.98
N TRP A 102 -21.87 34.18 -8.35
CA TRP A 102 -21.55 33.01 -7.50
C TRP A 102 -20.04 32.81 -7.24
N ALA A 103 -19.14 33.52 -7.95
CA ALA A 103 -17.70 33.45 -7.74
C ALA A 103 -16.99 34.68 -8.31
N GLU A 104 -15.87 35.04 -7.71
CA GLU A 104 -15.04 36.15 -8.16
C GLU A 104 -14.13 35.80 -9.34
N LYS A 105 -13.68 36.80 -10.08
CA LYS A 105 -12.60 36.66 -11.06
C LYS A 105 -11.41 35.94 -10.46
N GLY A 106 -10.84 35.00 -11.22
CA GLY A 106 -9.73 34.17 -10.75
C GLY A 106 -10.17 32.82 -10.15
N TYR A 107 -11.48 32.61 -9.97
CA TYR A 107 -11.96 31.31 -9.49
C TYR A 107 -11.66 30.20 -10.51
N VAL A 108 -11.03 29.11 -10.04
CA VAL A 108 -10.71 27.93 -10.86
C VAL A 108 -11.95 27.06 -10.98
N MET A 109 -12.57 27.08 -12.16
CA MET A 109 -13.78 26.29 -12.45
C MET A 109 -13.49 24.82 -12.69
N ALA A 110 -12.44 24.56 -13.44
CA ALA A 110 -11.97 23.20 -13.72
C ALA A 110 -10.45 23.17 -13.86
N GLU A 111 -9.86 22.07 -13.50
CA GLU A 111 -8.42 21.87 -13.66
C GLU A 111 -8.07 20.40 -13.88
N GLU A 112 -6.95 20.16 -14.56
CA GLU A 112 -6.42 18.83 -14.82
C GLU A 112 -4.92 18.83 -14.67
N GLN A 113 -4.35 17.76 -14.10
CA GLN A 113 -2.92 17.50 -14.09
C GLN A 113 -2.63 16.22 -14.85
N LEU A 114 -1.71 16.28 -15.79
CA LEU A 114 -1.35 15.18 -16.67
C LEU A 114 0.15 14.91 -16.59
N PRO A 115 0.59 13.65 -16.52
CA PRO A 115 2.00 13.32 -16.54
C PRO A 115 2.59 13.64 -17.92
N VAL A 116 3.82 14.19 -17.93
CA VAL A 116 4.57 14.51 -19.15
C VAL A 116 5.80 13.63 -19.26
N LYS A 117 6.52 13.45 -18.17
CA LYS A 117 7.75 12.65 -18.15
C LYS A 117 7.99 12.08 -16.76
N THR A 118 8.36 10.81 -16.69
CA THR A 118 8.84 10.18 -15.46
C THR A 118 10.34 10.39 -15.29
N ALA A 119 10.80 10.46 -14.04
CA ALA A 119 12.22 10.56 -13.74
C ALA A 119 12.94 9.23 -14.09
N THR A 120 14.10 9.34 -14.72
CA THR A 120 15.01 8.22 -15.01
C THR A 120 16.45 8.63 -14.68
N GLY A 121 17.32 7.67 -14.41
CA GLY A 121 18.74 7.96 -14.14
C GLY A 121 19.00 8.74 -12.84
N ILE A 122 18.12 8.56 -11.82
CA ILE A 122 18.39 9.05 -10.46
C ILE A 122 19.53 8.19 -9.89
N ALA A 123 20.57 8.86 -9.37
CA ALA A 123 21.75 8.18 -8.85
C ALA A 123 21.42 7.39 -7.57
N PRO A 124 21.94 6.17 -7.41
CA PRO A 124 21.87 5.44 -6.14
C PRO A 124 22.57 6.20 -5.00
N ILE A 125 22.18 5.92 -3.76
CA ILE A 125 22.74 6.59 -2.56
C ILE A 125 24.27 6.49 -2.52
N ASN A 126 24.83 5.32 -2.81
CA ASN A 126 26.26 5.07 -2.80
C ASN A 126 27.08 5.86 -3.84
N GLU A 127 26.44 6.37 -4.89
CA GLU A 127 27.06 7.25 -5.90
C GLU A 127 26.98 8.72 -5.51
N VAL A 128 26.03 9.09 -4.65
CA VAL A 128 25.78 10.48 -4.21
C VAL A 128 26.62 10.85 -2.98
N THR A 129 27.16 9.85 -2.26
CA THR A 129 27.82 10.06 -0.98
C THR A 129 29.33 10.27 -1.15
N ASP A 130 29.78 11.51 -1.11
CA ASP A 130 31.19 11.90 -0.98
C ASP A 130 31.70 11.81 0.48
N GLY A 131 30.93 11.23 1.39
CA GLY A 131 31.26 11.15 2.81
C GLY A 131 32.54 10.36 3.09
N ASN A 132 33.54 11.00 3.67
CA ASN A 132 34.83 10.40 4.03
C ASN A 132 34.75 9.43 5.23
N GLY A 133 33.65 9.44 5.99
CA GLY A 133 33.44 8.60 7.16
C GLY A 133 32.88 7.22 6.81
N LYS A 134 33.45 6.13 7.32
CA LYS A 134 32.84 4.81 7.27
C LYS A 134 31.93 4.66 8.50
N PRO A 135 30.65 4.27 8.35
CA PRO A 135 29.88 3.88 9.51
C PRO A 135 30.54 2.68 10.19
N VAL A 136 30.58 2.70 11.48
CA VAL A 136 31.19 1.66 12.28
C VAL A 136 30.14 1.07 13.21
N MET A 137 30.05 -0.26 13.25
CA MET A 137 29.31 -0.90 14.33
C MET A 137 30.05 -0.67 15.63
N ALA A 138 29.39 -0.03 16.59
CA ALA A 138 29.94 0.13 17.92
C ALA A 138 30.06 -1.24 18.60
N LYS A 139 31.12 -1.43 19.39
CA LYS A 139 31.30 -2.64 20.20
C LYS A 139 30.08 -2.77 21.14
N GLN A 140 29.38 -3.88 21.04
CA GLN A 140 28.12 -4.08 21.78
C GLN A 140 28.42 -4.60 23.18
N SER A 141 27.79 -3.96 24.18
CA SER A 141 27.70 -4.48 25.54
C SER A 141 26.41 -5.27 25.78
N ASP A 142 25.35 -5.00 24.99
CA ASP A 142 24.03 -5.64 25.06
C ASP A 142 23.69 -6.25 23.69
N PRO A 143 23.51 -7.57 23.59
CA PRO A 143 23.22 -8.27 22.34
C PRO A 143 21.87 -7.91 21.74
N ARG A 144 20.96 -7.34 22.54
CA ARG A 144 19.66 -6.83 22.06
C ARG A 144 19.83 -5.72 21.04
N PHE A 145 20.88 -4.92 21.12
CA PHE A 145 21.04 -3.76 20.26
C PHE A 145 22.22 -3.86 19.31
N SER A 146 22.04 -3.36 18.10
CA SER A 146 23.08 -3.08 17.13
C SER A 146 23.18 -1.57 16.94
N THR A 147 24.28 -0.96 17.37
CA THR A 147 24.50 0.49 17.25
C THR A 147 25.47 0.77 16.12
N ILE A 148 25.07 1.60 15.17
CA ILE A 148 25.86 2.02 14.01
C ILE A 148 26.10 3.52 14.15
N LYS A 149 27.36 3.93 14.12
CA LYS A 149 27.80 5.33 14.24
C LYS A 149 28.52 5.78 12.99
N GLY A 150 28.15 6.94 12.48
CA GLY A 150 28.88 7.69 11.47
C GLY A 150 29.36 9.01 12.02
N GLU A 151 29.88 9.88 11.14
CA GLU A 151 30.43 11.18 11.53
C GLU A 151 29.35 12.07 12.19
N ASN A 152 28.15 12.12 11.61
CA ASN A 152 27.06 13.00 12.05
C ASN A 152 25.77 12.26 12.36
N PHE A 153 25.83 10.94 12.61
CA PHE A 153 24.64 10.19 12.97
C PHE A 153 24.95 9.02 13.92
N GLU A 154 23.93 8.63 14.65
CA GLU A 154 23.90 7.38 15.41
C GLU A 154 22.54 6.71 15.21
N ALA A 155 22.54 5.46 14.73
CA ALA A 155 21.38 4.62 14.58
C ALA A 155 21.52 3.38 15.47
N LYS A 156 20.56 3.16 16.35
CA LYS A 156 20.47 1.99 17.22
C LYS A 156 19.31 1.11 16.77
N PHE A 157 19.60 -0.14 16.47
CA PHE A 157 18.59 -1.14 16.07
C PHE A 157 18.31 -2.07 17.23
N ASP A 158 17.03 -2.46 17.39
CA ASP A 158 16.60 -3.48 18.33
C ASP A 158 16.53 -4.84 17.60
N ASN A 159 17.43 -5.75 17.96
CA ASN A 159 17.56 -7.08 17.37
C ASN A 159 16.43 -8.04 17.78
N GLU A 160 15.61 -7.70 18.79
CA GLU A 160 14.44 -8.48 19.17
C GLU A 160 13.22 -8.15 18.29
N THR A 161 13.09 -6.88 17.88
CA THR A 161 11.94 -6.40 17.08
C THR A 161 12.28 -6.12 15.62
N GLY A 162 13.57 -6.11 15.26
CA GLY A 162 14.05 -5.94 13.88
C GLY A 162 13.85 -4.52 13.32
N THR A 163 13.90 -3.50 14.16
CA THR A 163 13.66 -2.11 13.74
C THR A 163 14.65 -1.12 14.39
N ILE A 164 14.64 0.12 13.90
CA ILE A 164 15.37 1.21 14.53
C ILE A 164 14.77 1.44 15.93
N TYR A 165 15.62 1.36 16.97
CA TYR A 165 15.27 1.70 18.33
C TYR A 165 15.34 3.20 18.56
N SER A 166 16.45 3.82 18.13
CA SER A 166 16.62 5.28 18.15
C SER A 166 17.50 5.77 17.00
N LEU A 167 17.29 7.01 16.58
CA LEU A 167 18.04 7.67 15.50
C LEU A 167 18.33 9.12 15.85
N ASN A 168 19.61 9.49 15.75
CA ASN A 168 20.09 10.85 15.94
C ASN A 168 20.85 11.32 14.70
N TYR A 169 20.61 12.57 14.30
CA TYR A 169 21.37 13.28 13.25
C TYR A 169 21.95 14.57 13.81
N GLY A 170 23.26 14.74 13.72
CA GLY A 170 23.93 15.97 14.19
C GLY A 170 23.68 16.31 15.66
N GLY A 171 23.47 15.29 16.52
CA GLY A 171 23.13 15.45 17.93
C GLY A 171 21.63 15.69 18.20
N GLU A 172 20.79 15.79 17.16
CA GLU A 172 19.34 15.96 17.28
C GLU A 172 18.64 14.59 17.22
N THR A 173 17.78 14.30 18.20
CA THR A 173 16.97 13.08 18.20
C THR A 173 15.85 13.18 17.20
N ILE A 174 15.87 12.32 16.19
CA ILE A 174 14.84 12.16 15.15
C ILE A 174 13.81 11.11 15.57
N ILE A 175 14.31 9.99 16.09
CA ILE A 175 13.49 8.89 16.61
C ILE A 175 14.00 8.63 18.03
N ALA A 176 13.11 8.82 19.01
CA ALA A 176 13.40 8.52 20.41
C ALA A 176 13.31 7.01 20.67
N ASP A 177 13.90 6.57 21.75
CA ASP A 177 14.01 5.16 22.17
C ASP A 177 12.68 4.39 22.05
N GLY A 178 12.69 3.32 21.26
CA GLY A 178 11.56 2.44 21.03
C GLY A 178 10.46 2.96 20.09
N ASN A 179 10.64 4.16 19.51
CA ASN A 179 9.66 4.82 18.64
C ASN A 179 9.93 4.63 17.13
N GLY A 180 10.84 3.74 16.75
CA GLY A 180 11.17 3.48 15.35
C GLY A 180 10.07 2.81 14.55
N PRO A 181 10.28 2.69 13.23
CA PRO A 181 9.28 2.16 12.31
C PRO A 181 8.91 0.72 12.65
N LYS A 182 7.65 0.46 12.93
CA LYS A 182 7.11 -0.88 13.18
C LYS A 182 6.05 -1.19 12.15
N LEU A 183 5.98 -2.46 11.74
CA LEU A 183 4.89 -2.92 10.87
C LEU A 183 3.55 -2.62 11.55
N ASP A 184 2.68 -1.94 10.82
CA ASP A 184 1.33 -1.62 11.24
C ASP A 184 0.33 -1.93 10.12
N ALA A 185 -0.81 -2.47 10.50
CA ALA A 185 -1.88 -2.80 9.59
C ALA A 185 -3.23 -2.25 10.11
N MET A 186 -3.19 -1.21 10.93
CA MET A 186 -4.37 -0.63 11.55
C MET A 186 -4.48 0.87 11.25
N ARG A 187 -5.68 1.37 11.00
CA ARG A 187 -6.03 2.79 10.97
C ARG A 187 -7.32 3.03 11.74
N ALA A 188 -7.58 4.27 12.10
CA ALA A 188 -8.89 4.62 12.61
C ALA A 188 -9.94 4.37 11.50
N PHE A 189 -10.98 3.61 11.81
CA PHE A 189 -11.97 3.29 10.79
C PHE A 189 -12.88 4.48 10.48
N THR A 190 -13.26 4.57 9.21
CA THR A 190 -14.29 5.46 8.70
C THR A 190 -15.67 4.80 8.80
N ASN A 191 -16.74 5.56 8.56
CA ASN A 191 -18.08 5.00 8.57
C ASN A 191 -18.28 3.86 7.54
N ASN A 192 -17.48 3.85 6.47
CA ASN A 192 -17.59 2.85 5.41
C ASN A 192 -16.80 1.57 5.70
N ASP A 193 -16.02 1.52 6.76
CA ASP A 193 -15.28 0.32 7.17
C ASP A 193 -16.15 -0.73 7.89
N ASN A 194 -17.46 -0.52 7.97
CA ASN A 194 -18.43 -1.44 8.62
C ASN A 194 -18.32 -2.89 8.14
N TRP A 195 -17.84 -3.10 6.90
CA TRP A 195 -17.73 -4.41 6.29
C TRP A 195 -16.59 -5.27 6.85
N PHE A 196 -15.54 -4.64 7.43
CA PHE A 196 -14.28 -5.34 7.72
C PHE A 196 -13.70 -5.06 9.11
N TYR A 197 -14.09 -3.96 9.77
CA TYR A 197 -13.39 -3.53 10.99
C TYR A 197 -13.42 -4.58 12.13
N ALA A 198 -14.48 -5.38 12.22
CA ALA A 198 -14.56 -6.44 13.22
C ALA A 198 -13.46 -7.49 13.03
N ASN A 199 -13.20 -7.90 11.78
CA ASN A 199 -12.17 -8.87 11.43
C ASN A 199 -10.77 -8.36 11.80
N TRP A 200 -10.54 -7.04 11.74
CA TRP A 200 -9.25 -6.45 12.12
C TRP A 200 -8.94 -6.66 13.59
N PHE A 201 -9.94 -6.49 14.46
CA PHE A 201 -9.80 -6.77 15.88
C PHE A 201 -9.73 -8.26 16.19
N GLU A 202 -10.53 -9.08 15.52
CA GLU A 202 -10.48 -10.54 15.66
C GLU A 202 -9.12 -11.11 15.25
N CYS A 203 -8.46 -10.53 14.26
CA CYS A 203 -7.09 -10.86 13.85
C CYS A 203 -6.02 -10.16 14.70
N GLY A 204 -6.39 -9.33 15.67
CA GLY A 204 -5.46 -8.66 16.58
C GLY A 204 -4.61 -7.56 15.94
N LEU A 205 -5.02 -6.97 14.79
CA LEU A 205 -4.22 -5.95 14.09
C LEU A 205 -3.93 -4.73 14.97
N HIS A 206 -4.78 -4.43 15.94
CA HIS A 206 -4.64 -3.32 16.87
C HIS A 206 -3.51 -3.47 17.91
N ASN A 207 -2.93 -4.68 18.06
CA ASN A 207 -1.98 -4.99 19.14
C ASN A 207 -0.85 -5.93 18.67
N LEU A 208 -0.35 -5.74 17.43
CA LEU A 208 0.74 -6.55 16.90
C LEU A 208 2.00 -6.43 17.78
N LYS A 209 2.61 -7.58 18.10
CA LYS A 209 3.93 -7.71 18.71
C LYS A 209 4.87 -8.24 17.65
N HIS A 210 6.10 -7.75 17.65
CA HIS A 210 7.11 -8.05 16.65
C HIS A 210 8.23 -8.86 17.27
N GLN A 211 8.60 -9.96 16.63
CA GLN A 211 9.67 -10.83 17.10
C GLN A 211 10.59 -11.24 15.93
N VAL A 212 11.87 -10.99 16.08
CA VAL A 212 12.87 -11.46 15.14
C VAL A 212 13.06 -12.97 15.28
N THR A 213 12.88 -13.69 14.19
CA THR A 213 13.10 -15.15 14.12
C THR A 213 14.43 -15.51 13.45
N ALA A 214 14.97 -14.61 12.63
CA ALA A 214 16.30 -14.74 12.04
C ALA A 214 16.92 -13.37 11.78
N SER A 215 18.24 -13.27 11.96
CA SER A 215 18.99 -12.05 11.68
C SER A 215 20.37 -12.32 11.10
N LYS A 216 20.90 -11.36 10.34
CA LYS A 216 22.24 -11.40 9.79
C LYS A 216 22.72 -9.96 9.56
N VAL A 217 24.00 -9.72 9.83
CA VAL A 217 24.66 -8.44 9.55
C VAL A 217 25.79 -8.64 8.54
N ILE A 218 25.90 -7.73 7.59
CA ILE A 218 26.95 -7.72 6.54
C ILE A 218 27.57 -6.33 6.48
N ASN A 219 28.90 -6.29 6.48
CA ASN A 219 29.65 -5.09 6.12
C ASN A 219 29.94 -5.14 4.62
N ARG A 220 29.37 -4.23 3.86
CA ARG A 220 29.57 -4.13 2.41
C ARG A 220 30.92 -3.50 2.07
N LYS A 221 31.44 -3.81 0.86
CA LYS A 221 32.73 -3.28 0.39
C LYS A 221 32.74 -1.77 0.22
N ASP A 222 31.59 -1.17 -0.12
CA ASP A 222 31.39 0.29 -0.23
C ASP A 222 31.30 0.99 1.14
N GLY A 223 31.35 0.20 2.24
CA GLY A 223 31.31 0.67 3.61
C GLY A 223 29.91 0.79 4.20
N ALA A 224 28.85 0.48 3.48
CA ALA A 224 27.52 0.38 4.06
C ALA A 224 27.39 -0.83 4.99
N ILE A 225 26.56 -0.73 6.02
CA ILE A 225 26.23 -1.82 6.93
C ILE A 225 24.81 -2.28 6.64
N VAL A 226 24.64 -3.58 6.39
CA VAL A 226 23.34 -4.17 6.04
C VAL A 226 22.91 -5.13 7.14
N LEU A 227 21.70 -4.91 7.67
CA LEU A 227 21.06 -5.78 8.66
C LEU A 227 19.86 -6.46 7.99
N PHE A 228 19.85 -7.77 8.06
CA PHE A 228 18.73 -8.61 7.61
C PHE A 228 17.96 -9.08 8.83
N TYR A 229 16.64 -8.94 8.79
CA TYR A 229 15.75 -9.51 9.79
C TYR A 229 14.61 -10.25 9.11
N THR A 230 14.28 -11.43 9.63
CA THR A 230 12.97 -12.04 9.45
C THR A 230 12.19 -11.78 10.73
N VAL A 231 11.05 -11.10 10.61
CA VAL A 231 10.22 -10.68 11.74
C VAL A 231 8.86 -11.31 11.63
N GLU A 232 8.42 -12.02 12.65
CA GLU A 232 7.02 -12.41 12.83
C GLU A 232 6.29 -11.33 13.63
N SER A 233 5.10 -10.94 13.15
CA SER A 233 4.25 -9.93 13.79
C SER A 233 2.87 -10.52 14.05
N GLN A 234 2.58 -10.79 15.33
CA GLN A 234 1.35 -11.43 15.78
C GLN A 234 0.87 -10.77 17.07
N ALA A 235 -0.44 -10.61 17.22
CA ALA A 235 -1.02 -10.21 18.50
C ALA A 235 -1.03 -11.36 19.51
N PRO A 236 -1.05 -11.11 20.82
CA PRO A 236 -1.19 -12.16 21.81
C PRO A 236 -2.56 -12.84 21.77
N ASN A 237 -3.59 -12.16 21.30
CA ASN A 237 -4.97 -12.64 21.16
C ASN A 237 -5.76 -11.71 20.23
N GLY A 238 -6.92 -12.16 19.78
CA GLY A 238 -7.90 -11.30 19.11
C GLY A 238 -8.69 -10.45 20.08
N ALA A 239 -9.50 -9.53 19.58
CA ALA A 239 -10.38 -8.68 20.36
C ALA A 239 -11.75 -8.50 19.70
N LYS A 240 -12.71 -8.02 20.47
CA LYS A 240 -13.99 -7.50 19.98
C LYS A 240 -14.04 -6.01 20.22
N ILE A 241 -14.42 -5.26 19.20
CA ILE A 241 -14.74 -3.84 19.36
C ILE A 241 -16.21 -3.69 19.73
N LEU A 242 -16.48 -2.95 20.81
CA LEU A 242 -17.82 -2.63 21.27
C LEU A 242 -18.14 -1.19 20.89
N GLY A 243 -19.21 -1.00 20.14
CA GLY A 243 -19.59 0.26 19.49
C GLY A 243 -19.67 0.10 17.98
N GLY A 244 -19.20 1.06 17.22
CA GLY A 244 -19.20 1.00 15.76
C GLY A 244 -18.60 2.23 15.10
N THR A 245 -18.61 2.26 13.78
CA THR A 245 -17.98 3.32 13.00
C THR A 245 -18.68 4.68 13.20
N SER A 246 -19.99 4.69 13.39
CA SER A 246 -20.81 5.90 13.59
C SER A 246 -21.27 6.09 15.02
N SER A 247 -20.93 5.17 15.93
CA SER A 247 -21.31 5.29 17.35
C SER A 247 -20.47 6.33 18.08
N GLY A 248 -20.87 6.64 19.31
CA GLY A 248 -20.08 7.43 20.24
C GLY A 248 -18.76 6.75 20.64
N LYS A 249 -18.45 6.76 21.93
CA LYS A 249 -17.24 6.15 22.47
C LYS A 249 -17.22 4.63 22.25
N ASN A 250 -16.11 4.12 21.71
CA ASN A 250 -15.87 2.69 21.54
C ASN A 250 -15.06 2.12 22.73
N SER A 251 -15.10 0.81 22.89
CA SER A 251 -14.21 0.08 23.79
C SER A 251 -13.74 -1.23 23.15
N ILE A 252 -12.58 -1.71 23.56
CA ILE A 252 -11.99 -2.97 23.09
C ILE A 252 -12.12 -4.00 24.20
N LYS A 253 -12.66 -5.17 23.87
CA LYS A 253 -12.69 -6.34 24.74
C LYS A 253 -11.69 -7.36 24.19
N GLU A 254 -10.54 -7.46 24.86
CA GLU A 254 -9.53 -8.48 24.54
C GLU A 254 -10.06 -9.88 24.85
N LEU A 255 -9.77 -10.85 23.97
CA LEU A 255 -10.16 -12.27 24.10
C LEU A 255 -9.02 -13.07 24.75
N THR A 256 -8.61 -12.68 25.96
CA THR A 256 -7.46 -13.26 26.66
C THR A 256 -7.62 -14.72 27.04
N GLU A 257 -8.85 -15.22 27.10
CA GLU A 257 -9.16 -16.65 27.28
C GLU A 257 -8.83 -17.52 26.06
N LYS A 258 -8.55 -16.89 24.92
CA LYS A 258 -8.17 -17.54 23.67
C LYS A 258 -6.88 -16.92 23.12
N PRO A 259 -5.73 -17.18 23.75
CA PRO A 259 -4.45 -16.66 23.26
C PRO A 259 -4.15 -17.25 21.87
N PHE A 260 -3.51 -16.46 21.03
CA PHE A 260 -3.13 -16.89 19.69
C PHE A 260 -2.00 -17.92 19.74
N GLY A 261 -2.14 -18.92 18.89
CA GLY A 261 -1.16 -19.95 18.61
C GLY A 261 -0.49 -19.76 17.25
N GLU A 262 0.22 -20.78 16.81
CA GLU A 262 1.02 -20.75 15.58
C GLU A 262 0.16 -20.58 14.31
N ASP A 263 -1.05 -21.13 14.29
CA ASP A 263 -1.97 -21.11 13.14
C ASP A 263 -2.85 -19.85 13.10
N ASP A 264 -2.84 -19.03 14.16
CA ASP A 264 -3.57 -17.79 14.20
C ASP A 264 -2.91 -16.74 13.31
N PHE A 265 -3.65 -15.62 13.06
CA PHE A 265 -3.21 -14.60 12.14
C PHE A 265 -1.84 -14.03 12.51
N LYS A 266 -0.92 -14.04 11.56
CA LYS A 266 0.40 -13.39 11.68
C LYS A 266 0.93 -12.91 10.34
N PHE A 267 1.73 -11.88 10.40
CA PHE A 267 2.61 -11.48 9.30
C PHE A 267 4.00 -12.08 9.47
N THR A 268 4.64 -12.38 8.35
CA THR A 268 6.08 -12.66 8.26
C THR A 268 6.70 -11.62 7.34
N THR A 269 7.67 -10.88 7.84
CA THR A 269 8.34 -9.80 7.11
C THR A 269 9.82 -10.09 6.97
N ASN A 270 10.32 -10.13 5.73
CA ASN A 270 11.74 -10.12 5.45
C ASN A 270 12.19 -8.68 5.22
N GLN A 271 13.06 -8.17 6.09
CA GLN A 271 13.53 -6.79 6.08
C GLN A 271 15.01 -6.74 5.74
N VAL A 272 15.37 -5.77 4.92
CA VAL A 272 16.76 -5.40 4.64
C VAL A 272 16.95 -3.93 5.00
N TRP A 273 17.66 -3.67 6.07
CA TRP A 273 18.07 -2.34 6.47
C TRP A 273 19.49 -2.08 5.99
N THR A 274 19.69 -1.01 5.23
CA THR A 274 21.01 -0.58 4.77
C THR A 274 21.35 0.79 5.35
N VAL A 275 22.41 0.88 6.13
CA VAL A 275 22.91 2.12 6.71
C VAL A 275 24.11 2.59 5.90
N TYR A 276 23.98 3.74 5.26
CA TYR A 276 25.00 4.33 4.38
C TYR A 276 25.92 5.28 5.12
N ARG A 277 27.02 5.66 4.47
CA ARG A 277 28.07 6.52 5.04
C ARG A 277 27.58 7.92 5.42
N ASP A 278 26.63 8.45 4.66
CA ASP A 278 26.06 9.78 4.88
C ASP A 278 24.96 9.81 5.96
N GLY A 279 24.70 8.68 6.60
CA GLY A 279 23.62 8.51 7.56
C GLY A 279 22.26 8.22 6.94
N SER A 280 22.17 8.06 5.63
CA SER A 280 20.96 7.54 4.99
C SER A 280 20.71 6.12 5.46
N ILE A 281 19.46 5.80 5.79
CA ILE A 281 19.02 4.47 6.22
C ILE A 281 17.89 4.04 5.30
N GLU A 282 18.10 2.96 4.55
CA GLU A 282 17.13 2.39 3.64
C GLU A 282 16.49 1.15 4.26
N LEU A 283 15.16 1.06 4.20
CA LEU A 283 14.41 -0.18 4.42
C LEU A 283 13.87 -0.69 3.10
N GLN A 284 14.07 -1.99 2.85
CA GLN A 284 13.34 -2.76 1.86
C GLN A 284 12.69 -3.95 2.59
N ALA A 285 11.36 -4.05 2.53
CA ALA A 285 10.61 -5.06 3.25
C ALA A 285 9.67 -5.82 2.31
N SER A 286 9.69 -7.14 2.41
CA SER A 286 8.71 -8.03 1.78
C SER A 286 7.84 -8.64 2.88
N ILE A 287 6.54 -8.39 2.82
CA ILE A 287 5.56 -8.72 3.85
C ILE A 287 4.61 -9.77 3.29
N THR A 288 4.42 -10.84 4.04
CA THR A 288 3.45 -11.90 3.74
C THR A 288 2.62 -12.21 4.99
N SER A 289 1.50 -12.91 4.85
CA SER A 289 0.76 -13.43 5.98
C SER A 289 0.27 -14.87 5.74
N ASN A 290 -0.14 -15.55 6.81
CA ASN A 290 -0.79 -16.85 6.71
C ASN A 290 -2.29 -16.77 6.32
N ARG A 291 -2.86 -15.54 6.18
CA ARG A 291 -4.22 -15.28 5.66
C ARG A 291 -4.16 -14.24 4.54
N PRO A 292 -3.66 -14.61 3.35
CA PRO A 292 -3.37 -13.65 2.27
C PRO A 292 -4.61 -12.91 1.73
N SER A 293 -5.80 -13.47 1.89
CA SER A 293 -7.07 -12.87 1.44
C SER A 293 -7.70 -11.90 2.46
N LEU A 294 -7.13 -11.75 3.66
CA LEU A 294 -7.65 -10.79 4.63
C LEU A 294 -7.53 -9.37 4.07
N VAL A 295 -8.63 -8.65 4.04
CA VAL A 295 -8.68 -7.25 3.60
C VAL A 295 -8.23 -6.35 4.74
N LEU A 296 -7.18 -5.57 4.48
CA LEU A 296 -6.57 -4.66 5.45
C LEU A 296 -7.01 -3.22 5.24
N PRO A 297 -7.12 -2.41 6.28
CA PRO A 297 -7.37 -0.97 6.14
C PRO A 297 -6.15 -0.23 5.59
N ARG A 298 -4.97 -0.69 5.94
CA ARG A 298 -3.67 -0.16 5.60
C ARG A 298 -2.61 -1.24 5.84
N LEU A 299 -1.48 -1.14 5.17
CA LEU A 299 -0.29 -1.94 5.49
C LEU A 299 0.95 -1.08 5.29
N GLY A 300 1.77 -0.94 6.32
CA GLY A 300 2.98 -0.12 6.25
C GLY A 300 3.76 -0.09 7.54
N TYR A 301 4.46 1.00 7.74
CA TYR A 301 5.27 1.24 8.93
C TYR A 301 4.81 2.52 9.62
N VAL A 302 4.58 2.45 10.92
CA VAL A 302 4.31 3.60 11.77
C VAL A 302 5.50 3.84 12.71
N MET A 303 5.86 5.11 12.88
CA MET A 303 6.88 5.56 13.82
C MET A 303 6.43 6.81 14.56
N LYS A 304 7.07 7.10 15.68
CA LYS A 304 6.86 8.36 16.40
C LYS A 304 8.03 9.29 16.21
N VAL A 305 7.74 10.52 15.81
CA VAL A 305 8.71 11.59 15.66
C VAL A 305 8.41 12.66 16.70
N PRO A 306 9.42 13.20 17.40
CA PRO A 306 9.21 14.18 18.46
C PRO A 306 8.38 15.39 18.01
N GLN A 307 7.45 15.85 18.85
CA GLN A 307 6.48 16.92 18.58
C GLN A 307 7.12 18.20 18.04
N ARG A 308 8.39 18.51 18.40
CA ARG A 308 9.10 19.70 17.92
C ARG A 308 9.26 19.76 16.40
N TYR A 309 9.20 18.63 15.71
CA TYR A 309 9.26 18.58 14.23
C TYR A 309 7.84 18.75 13.66
N GLU A 310 7.29 19.92 13.85
CA GLU A 310 5.88 20.22 13.54
C GLU A 310 5.61 20.59 12.08
N ASN A 311 6.65 21.00 11.32
CA ASN A 311 6.49 21.34 9.90
C ASN A 311 6.43 20.05 9.08
N TYR A 312 5.33 19.87 8.37
CA TYR A 312 5.09 18.73 7.50
C TYR A 312 5.10 19.18 6.03
N THR A 313 6.13 18.75 5.30
CA THR A 313 6.26 19.00 3.86
C THR A 313 6.25 17.67 3.13
N TYR A 314 5.49 17.57 2.04
CA TYR A 314 5.46 16.33 1.26
C TYR A 314 5.31 16.60 -0.24
N TYR A 315 5.85 15.71 -1.06
CA TYR A 315 5.65 15.66 -2.50
C TYR A 315 4.76 14.47 -2.83
N GLY A 316 3.48 14.75 -3.08
CA GLY A 316 2.42 13.80 -3.30
C GLY A 316 1.11 14.49 -3.63
N ARG A 317 -0.01 13.79 -3.51
CA ARG A 317 -1.33 14.37 -3.75
C ARG A 317 -1.80 15.21 -2.56
N GLY A 318 -2.24 16.41 -2.84
CA GLY A 318 -2.71 17.33 -1.83
C GLY A 318 -3.35 18.61 -2.42
N PRO A 319 -3.62 19.61 -1.57
CA PRO A 319 -3.30 19.67 -0.12
C PRO A 319 -4.29 18.94 0.79
N ILE A 320 -5.47 18.56 0.29
CA ILE A 320 -6.53 17.93 1.08
C ILE A 320 -6.27 16.43 1.21
N GLY A 321 -6.54 15.86 2.39
CA GLY A 321 -6.42 14.44 2.63
C GLY A 321 -7.21 13.59 1.62
N ASN A 322 -6.60 12.54 1.10
CA ASN A 322 -7.11 11.75 0.00
C ASN A 322 -6.79 10.25 0.18
N TYR A 323 -7.51 9.40 -0.55
CA TYR A 323 -7.47 7.93 -0.44
C TYR A 323 -7.55 7.32 -1.84
N PRO A 324 -7.27 6.03 -2.04
CA PRO A 324 -7.27 5.38 -3.36
C PRO A 324 -8.50 5.69 -4.21
N ASP A 325 -9.69 5.67 -3.60
CA ASP A 325 -10.99 5.91 -4.23
C ASP A 325 -11.37 7.40 -4.32
N ARG A 326 -10.58 8.30 -3.75
CA ARG A 326 -10.88 9.72 -3.62
C ARG A 326 -9.61 10.56 -3.68
N LYS A 327 -8.93 10.55 -4.83
CA LYS A 327 -7.64 11.23 -5.02
C LYS A 327 -7.50 12.00 -6.34
N VAL A 328 -8.44 11.85 -7.28
CA VAL A 328 -8.30 12.52 -8.59
C VAL A 328 -8.52 14.02 -8.51
N GLY A 329 -9.17 14.49 -7.46
CA GLY A 329 -9.33 15.93 -7.16
C GLY A 329 -8.13 16.58 -6.48
N GLN A 330 -7.06 15.80 -6.20
CA GLN A 330 -5.84 16.28 -5.55
C GLN A 330 -4.64 16.10 -6.48
N PHE A 331 -3.75 17.09 -6.53
CA PHE A 331 -2.65 17.12 -7.49
C PHE A 331 -1.30 16.80 -6.85
N ILE A 332 -0.41 16.25 -7.67
CA ILE A 332 0.94 15.85 -7.27
C ILE A 332 1.84 17.09 -7.32
N GLU A 333 2.05 17.69 -6.17
CA GLU A 333 2.85 18.88 -5.98
C GLU A 333 3.61 18.80 -4.65
N ILE A 334 4.50 19.76 -4.38
CA ILE A 334 5.08 19.91 -3.05
C ILE A 334 4.14 20.77 -2.21
N HIS A 335 3.60 20.16 -1.18
CA HIS A 335 2.72 20.79 -0.21
C HIS A 335 3.47 21.06 1.10
N LYS A 336 3.23 22.22 1.67
CA LYS A 336 3.75 22.62 2.98
C LYS A 336 2.61 22.85 3.94
N SER A 337 2.69 22.25 5.11
CA SER A 337 1.67 22.29 6.15
C SER A 337 2.32 22.11 7.52
N THR A 338 1.51 22.02 8.55
CA THR A 338 1.94 21.53 9.87
C THR A 338 1.26 20.21 10.20
N VAL A 339 1.81 19.47 11.15
CA VAL A 339 1.17 18.24 11.65
C VAL A 339 -0.22 18.54 12.24
N ALA A 340 -0.37 19.68 12.91
CA ALA A 340 -1.65 20.11 13.48
C ALA A 340 -2.71 20.36 12.40
N ASP A 341 -2.33 20.90 11.24
CA ASP A 341 -3.26 21.19 10.13
C ASP A 341 -3.75 19.92 9.41
N GLN A 342 -3.13 18.75 9.66
CA GLN A 342 -3.59 17.49 9.12
C GLN A 342 -4.84 16.97 9.85
N PHE A 343 -5.12 17.50 11.03
CA PHE A 343 -6.29 17.11 11.80
C PHE A 343 -7.57 17.76 11.25
N VAL A 344 -8.51 16.94 10.81
CA VAL A 344 -9.84 17.38 10.37
C VAL A 344 -10.82 17.17 11.53
N ASN A 345 -11.48 18.24 11.95
CA ASN A 345 -12.43 18.19 13.07
C ASN A 345 -13.75 17.50 12.66
N PHE A 346 -13.72 16.16 12.52
CA PHE A 346 -14.92 15.36 12.37
C PHE A 346 -15.66 15.23 13.70
N PRO A 347 -17.01 15.20 13.72
CA PRO A 347 -17.78 15.00 14.96
C PRO A 347 -17.38 13.75 15.73
N LYS A 348 -17.09 12.65 15.04
CA LYS A 348 -16.40 11.48 15.58
C LYS A 348 -15.03 11.37 14.92
N PRO A 349 -13.94 11.30 15.73
CA PRO A 349 -12.61 11.05 15.19
C PRO A 349 -12.57 9.77 14.35
N GLN A 350 -11.92 9.87 13.20
CA GLN A 350 -11.76 8.80 12.22
C GLN A 350 -10.44 8.99 11.49
N ASP A 351 -10.10 8.09 10.57
CA ASP A 351 -8.90 8.25 9.76
C ASP A 351 -8.94 9.54 8.93
N MET A 352 -7.82 10.26 8.89
CA MET A 352 -7.68 11.56 8.23
C MET A 352 -6.22 11.87 7.92
N GLY A 353 -5.99 12.91 7.14
CA GLY A 353 -4.63 13.39 6.83
C GLY A 353 -3.81 12.45 5.96
N ASN A 354 -4.43 11.43 5.35
CA ASN A 354 -3.75 10.56 4.40
C ASN A 354 -3.52 11.27 3.07
N HIS A 355 -2.31 11.11 2.50
CA HIS A 355 -1.93 11.62 1.18
C HIS A 355 -1.39 10.48 0.32
N GLU A 356 -1.94 10.33 -0.87
CA GLU A 356 -1.60 9.28 -1.82
C GLU A 356 -0.47 9.70 -2.78
N ASP A 357 0.11 8.71 -3.45
CA ASP A 357 1.13 8.89 -4.48
C ASP A 357 2.34 9.72 -3.99
N VAL A 358 2.73 9.54 -2.73
CA VAL A 358 3.83 10.30 -2.12
C VAL A 358 5.18 9.75 -2.61
N ARG A 359 6.07 10.68 -3.01
CA ARG A 359 7.46 10.43 -3.37
C ARG A 359 8.36 10.58 -2.17
N TRP A 360 8.09 11.61 -1.36
CA TRP A 360 8.79 11.85 -0.10
C TRP A 360 7.94 12.74 0.82
N CYS A 361 8.19 12.64 2.11
CA CYS A 361 7.72 13.59 3.11
C CYS A 361 8.84 13.95 4.08
N ALA A 362 8.71 15.07 4.76
CA ALA A 362 9.69 15.55 5.73
C ALA A 362 8.97 16.11 6.95
N LEU A 363 9.54 15.85 8.12
CA LEU A 363 9.19 16.46 9.39
C LEU A 363 10.37 17.28 9.88
N THR A 364 10.16 18.61 10.04
CA THR A 364 11.21 19.53 10.42
C THR A 364 10.75 20.51 11.51
N ASP A 365 11.71 21.00 12.27
CA ASP A 365 11.50 22.10 13.22
C ASP A 365 11.53 23.48 12.52
N LYS A 366 11.37 24.54 13.29
CA LYS A 366 11.41 25.94 12.78
C LYS A 366 12.76 26.33 12.18
N ALA A 367 13.84 25.63 12.54
CA ALA A 367 15.17 25.86 11.99
C ALA A 367 15.46 24.99 10.74
N GLY A 368 14.49 24.16 10.31
CA GLY A 368 14.63 23.24 9.18
C GLY A 368 15.40 21.97 9.51
N LYS A 369 15.71 21.71 10.80
CA LYS A 369 16.30 20.46 11.24
C LYS A 369 15.22 19.38 11.34
N GLY A 370 15.58 18.12 11.08
CA GLY A 370 14.66 17.00 11.12
C GLY A 370 15.07 15.90 10.17
N ALA A 371 14.09 15.19 9.61
CA ALA A 371 14.34 14.12 8.65
C ALA A 371 13.40 14.17 7.44
N ILE A 372 13.91 13.65 6.32
CA ILE A 372 13.15 13.37 5.12
C ILE A 372 13.00 11.85 4.96
N PHE A 373 11.80 11.43 4.57
CA PHE A 373 11.41 10.04 4.35
C PHE A 373 11.03 9.89 2.87
N ILE A 374 11.83 9.13 2.12
CA ILE A 374 11.72 9.01 0.66
C ILE A 374 11.15 7.64 0.33
N ALA A 375 10.03 7.58 -0.36
CA ALA A 375 9.43 6.32 -0.80
C ALA A 375 10.25 5.72 -1.95
N THR A 376 10.58 4.45 -1.87
CA THR A 376 11.26 3.73 -2.96
C THR A 376 10.28 3.25 -4.04
N ASN A 377 9.01 3.08 -3.66
CA ASN A 377 7.84 2.94 -4.50
C ASN A 377 6.79 3.97 -4.05
N ARG A 378 5.72 4.20 -4.81
CA ARG A 378 4.68 5.14 -4.37
C ARG A 378 4.02 4.65 -3.10
N LEU A 379 4.06 5.46 -2.04
CA LEU A 379 3.41 5.19 -0.76
C LEU A 379 2.35 6.25 -0.48
N SER A 380 1.47 5.96 0.45
CA SER A 380 0.69 6.95 1.17
C SER A 380 1.41 7.34 2.46
N THR A 381 1.12 8.53 2.96
CA THR A 381 1.65 9.02 4.23
C THR A 381 0.59 9.79 4.99
N SER A 382 0.61 9.69 6.32
CA SER A 382 -0.11 10.57 7.22
C SER A 382 0.78 10.96 8.39
N ALA A 383 0.59 12.16 8.92
CA ALA A 383 1.33 12.68 10.06
C ALA A 383 0.33 13.29 11.05
N LEU A 384 0.03 12.58 12.14
CA LEU A 384 -0.99 12.97 13.12
C LEU A 384 -0.43 12.89 14.54
N GLN A 385 -0.97 13.72 15.43
CA GLN A 385 -0.60 13.71 16.86
C GLN A 385 -1.40 12.69 17.70
N TYR A 386 -2.14 11.81 17.04
CA TYR A 386 -2.98 10.79 17.65
C TYR A 386 -2.77 9.45 16.96
N SER A 387 -2.74 8.38 17.76
CA SER A 387 -2.71 7.02 17.19
C SER A 387 -4.08 6.65 16.59
N ALA A 388 -4.10 5.61 15.76
CA ALA A 388 -5.34 5.03 15.25
C ALA A 388 -6.29 4.63 16.41
N LEU A 389 -5.75 4.04 17.48
CA LEU A 389 -6.55 3.62 18.64
C LEU A 389 -7.12 4.81 19.42
N ASP A 390 -6.37 5.89 19.61
CA ASP A 390 -6.90 7.12 20.24
C ASP A 390 -8.15 7.61 19.50
N MET A 391 -8.09 7.65 18.16
CA MET A 391 -9.20 8.09 17.32
C MET A 391 -10.37 7.09 17.31
N ILE A 392 -10.10 5.79 17.31
CA ILE A 392 -11.14 4.76 17.37
C ILE A 392 -11.93 4.85 18.68
N LEU A 393 -11.22 4.98 19.82
CA LEU A 393 -11.82 4.94 21.14
C LEU A 393 -12.56 6.23 21.49
N ALA A 394 -12.15 7.37 20.96
CA ALA A 394 -12.81 8.65 21.18
C ALA A 394 -14.18 8.72 20.47
N GLY A 395 -15.22 9.08 21.18
CA GLY A 395 -16.54 9.39 20.60
C GLY A 395 -16.61 10.79 19.99
N HIS A 396 -15.80 11.73 20.51
CA HIS A 396 -15.74 13.13 20.09
C HIS A 396 -14.30 13.66 20.19
N PRO A 397 -13.92 14.72 19.45
CA PRO A 397 -12.58 15.28 19.45
C PRO A 397 -12.07 15.69 20.84
N TYR A 398 -12.93 16.21 21.72
CA TYR A 398 -12.55 16.61 23.07
C TYR A 398 -12.18 15.42 24.00
N GLN A 399 -12.41 14.19 23.56
CA GLN A 399 -12.04 12.96 24.29
C GLN A 399 -10.67 12.42 23.84
N LEU A 400 -10.08 12.99 22.82
CA LEU A 400 -8.72 12.66 22.40
C LEU A 400 -7.72 13.03 23.53
N PRO A 401 -6.62 12.29 23.66
CA PRO A 401 -5.57 12.63 24.60
C PRO A 401 -4.94 14.00 24.26
N LYS A 402 -4.13 14.52 25.16
CA LYS A 402 -3.32 15.69 24.83
C LYS A 402 -2.42 15.37 23.64
N ALA A 403 -2.37 16.28 22.66
CA ALA A 403 -1.48 16.16 21.52
C ALA A 403 -0.01 15.98 21.95
N GLY A 404 0.65 15.03 21.34
CA GLY A 404 2.01 14.62 21.69
C GLY A 404 2.91 14.49 20.44
N ASP A 405 3.78 13.51 20.44
CA ASP A 405 4.65 13.18 19.31
C ASP A 405 3.82 12.81 18.08
N THR A 406 4.43 13.04 16.92
CA THR A 406 3.80 12.76 15.63
C THR A 406 3.87 11.27 15.31
N TYR A 407 2.73 10.65 15.06
CA TYR A 407 2.64 9.35 14.40
C TYR A 407 2.78 9.58 12.90
N LEU A 408 3.90 9.15 12.34
CA LEU A 408 4.18 9.19 10.90
C LEU A 408 3.96 7.80 10.32
N ASP A 409 3.06 7.72 9.37
CA ASP A 409 2.79 6.50 8.60
C ASP A 409 3.44 6.57 7.22
N LEU A 410 4.06 5.46 6.81
CA LEU A 410 4.55 5.20 5.46
C LEU A 410 3.95 3.87 5.02
N ALA A 411 2.93 3.90 4.16
CA ALA A 411 2.06 2.74 3.98
C ALA A 411 1.49 2.62 2.56
N VAL A 412 0.89 1.49 2.28
CA VAL A 412 -0.12 1.32 1.24
C VAL A 412 -1.49 1.36 1.93
N THR A 413 -2.31 2.33 1.56
CA THR A 413 -3.63 2.53 2.16
C THR A 413 -4.68 1.89 1.25
N GLY A 414 -5.55 1.09 1.85
CA GLY A 414 -6.72 0.51 1.20
C GLY A 414 -8.02 1.07 1.77
N LEU A 415 -9.14 0.54 1.30
CA LEU A 415 -10.46 0.86 1.83
C LEU A 415 -10.69 2.36 1.94
N GLY A 416 -10.76 3.04 0.80
CA GLY A 416 -11.24 4.42 0.77
C GLY A 416 -12.67 4.52 1.30
N GLY A 417 -13.17 5.72 1.36
CA GLY A 417 -14.53 5.97 1.82
C GLY A 417 -15.60 5.84 0.74
N ASN A 418 -15.45 4.98 -0.26
CA ASN A 418 -16.27 4.99 -1.47
C ASN A 418 -17.58 4.20 -1.38
N SER A 419 -17.73 3.34 -0.39
CA SER A 419 -18.96 2.56 -0.23
C SER A 419 -20.09 3.41 0.33
N CYS A 420 -21.24 3.40 -0.34
CA CYS A 420 -22.46 4.04 0.15
C CYS A 420 -23.24 3.21 1.18
N GLY A 421 -22.60 2.26 1.85
CA GLY A 421 -23.23 1.38 2.83
C GLY A 421 -24.02 0.22 2.22
N GLN A 422 -24.01 0.05 0.90
CA GLN A 422 -24.69 -1.04 0.19
C GLN A 422 -23.72 -2.07 -0.40
N GLY A 423 -22.44 -1.89 -0.25
CA GLY A 423 -21.40 -2.81 -0.69
C GLY A 423 -20.03 -2.40 -0.18
N GLY A 424 -19.11 -3.34 -0.11
CA GLY A 424 -17.70 -3.06 0.24
C GLY A 424 -17.01 -2.22 -0.83
N PRO A 425 -15.79 -1.74 -0.56
CA PRO A 425 -14.95 -1.05 -1.54
C PRO A 425 -14.68 -1.93 -2.76
N LEU A 426 -14.45 -1.28 -3.90
CA LEU A 426 -14.08 -1.97 -5.13
C LEU A 426 -12.77 -2.76 -4.94
N MET A 427 -12.62 -3.86 -5.65
CA MET A 427 -11.48 -4.77 -5.48
C MET A 427 -10.13 -4.06 -5.65
N HIS A 428 -10.02 -3.13 -6.60
CA HIS A 428 -8.78 -2.40 -6.87
C HIS A 428 -8.44 -1.35 -5.80
N ASP A 429 -9.37 -1.02 -4.91
CA ASP A 429 -9.15 -0.12 -3.76
C ASP A 429 -8.84 -0.88 -2.46
N ARG A 430 -8.77 -2.21 -2.52
CA ARG A 430 -8.49 -3.05 -1.34
C ARG A 430 -7.00 -3.34 -1.22
N VAL A 431 -6.51 -3.36 0.00
CA VAL A 431 -5.20 -3.92 0.36
C VAL A 431 -5.42 -5.26 1.01
N PHE A 432 -4.74 -6.28 0.52
CA PHE A 432 -4.81 -7.63 1.08
C PHE A 432 -3.56 -7.94 1.90
N ALA A 433 -3.73 -8.80 2.91
CA ALA A 433 -2.63 -9.28 3.75
C ALA A 433 -1.69 -10.28 3.05
N GLY A 434 -1.83 -10.44 1.73
CA GLY A 434 -0.98 -11.26 0.88
C GLY A 434 0.43 -10.69 0.77
N GLN A 435 1.06 -10.90 -0.38
CA GLN A 435 2.39 -10.39 -0.62
C GLN A 435 2.37 -8.88 -0.91
N ASN A 436 3.13 -8.13 -0.11
CA ASN A 436 3.33 -6.69 -0.27
C ASN A 436 4.82 -6.36 -0.13
N ASN A 437 5.26 -5.34 -0.88
CA ASN A 437 6.61 -4.81 -0.77
C ASN A 437 6.54 -3.33 -0.41
N ILE A 438 7.26 -2.95 0.64
CA ILE A 438 7.32 -1.57 1.14
C ILE A 438 8.78 -1.20 1.33
N GLY A 439 9.15 -0.04 0.81
CA GLY A 439 10.49 0.48 0.97
C GLY A 439 10.52 1.99 1.10
N PHE A 440 11.43 2.47 1.94
CA PHE A 440 11.68 3.90 2.12
C PHE A 440 13.12 4.15 2.58
N ILE A 441 13.55 5.40 2.42
CA ILE A 441 14.87 5.88 2.83
C ILE A 441 14.66 7.01 3.84
N ILE A 442 15.32 6.95 4.99
CA ILE A 442 15.37 8.03 5.99
C ILE A 442 16.70 8.76 5.82
N ARG A 443 16.65 10.09 5.73
CA ARG A 443 17.84 10.95 5.63
C ARG A 443 17.70 12.18 6.53
N PRO A 444 18.82 12.80 6.97
CA PRO A 444 18.71 14.11 7.60
C PRO A 444 18.07 15.12 6.65
N ALA A 445 17.21 15.97 7.17
CA ALA A 445 16.64 17.06 6.39
C ALA A 445 17.73 18.04 5.96
N ALA A 446 17.62 18.54 4.72
CA ALA A 446 18.48 19.56 4.16
C ALA A 446 17.69 20.82 3.86
N GLN A 447 18.37 21.95 3.63
CA GLN A 447 17.73 23.21 3.29
C GLN A 447 16.86 23.10 2.02
N ASP A 448 17.32 22.35 1.00
CA ASP A 448 16.50 21.95 -0.16
C ASP A 448 16.10 20.49 -0.03
N LEU A 449 14.88 20.27 0.48
CA LEU A 449 14.30 18.93 0.63
C LEU A 449 14.15 18.20 -0.71
N SER A 450 13.82 18.93 -1.79
CA SER A 450 13.68 18.32 -3.11
C SER A 450 15.00 17.77 -3.63
N ALA A 451 16.10 18.51 -3.45
CA ALA A 451 17.43 18.04 -3.82
C ALA A 451 17.86 16.84 -2.94
N ALA A 452 17.60 16.91 -1.63
CA ALA A 452 17.89 15.83 -0.71
C ALA A 452 17.12 14.52 -1.04
N ALA A 453 15.95 14.64 -1.66
CA ALA A 453 15.13 13.49 -2.08
C ALA A 453 15.54 12.87 -3.42
N GLN A 454 16.49 13.44 -4.15
CA GLN A 454 16.94 12.97 -5.47
C GLN A 454 17.94 11.83 -5.34
N VAL A 455 17.52 10.75 -4.70
CA VAL A 455 18.31 9.51 -4.54
C VAL A 455 17.45 8.30 -4.88
N ALA A 456 18.08 7.31 -5.51
CA ALA A 456 17.48 5.99 -5.74
C ALA A 456 17.93 5.01 -4.64
N PRO A 457 17.14 3.96 -4.35
CA PRO A 457 17.57 2.88 -3.47
C PRO A 457 18.80 2.16 -4.07
N ALA A 458 19.79 1.85 -3.24
CA ALA A 458 21.00 1.13 -3.64
C ALA A 458 21.27 -0.09 -2.75
N GLY A 459 20.38 -0.36 -1.80
CA GLY A 459 20.45 -1.49 -0.89
C GLY A 459 20.08 -2.81 -1.54
N ASP A 460 20.26 -3.87 -0.76
CA ASP A 460 19.87 -5.21 -1.15
C ASP A 460 18.35 -5.34 -1.06
N ILE A 461 17.72 -5.69 -2.17
CA ILE A 461 16.27 -5.83 -2.27
C ILE A 461 15.86 -7.22 -1.81
N PRO A 462 14.83 -7.39 -0.96
CA PRO A 462 14.35 -8.71 -0.58
C PRO A 462 13.76 -9.42 -1.80
N LEU A 463 14.12 -10.69 -1.94
CA LEU A 463 13.54 -11.60 -2.91
C LEU A 463 12.51 -12.48 -2.21
N THR A 464 11.31 -12.55 -2.76
CA THR A 464 10.22 -13.32 -2.18
C THR A 464 10.01 -14.61 -2.96
N ILE A 465 9.78 -15.71 -2.24
CA ILE A 465 9.50 -17.03 -2.77
C ILE A 465 8.16 -17.48 -2.21
N THR A 466 7.10 -17.43 -3.01
CA THR A 466 5.75 -17.82 -2.61
C THR A 466 5.26 -19.01 -3.42
N ARG A 467 4.45 -19.89 -2.81
CA ARG A 467 3.80 -21.00 -3.50
C ARG A 467 2.29 -20.84 -3.43
N GLY A 468 1.68 -20.74 -4.60
CA GLY A 468 0.23 -20.73 -4.75
C GLY A 468 -0.41 -22.11 -4.49
N ARG A 469 -1.74 -22.13 -4.44
CA ARG A 469 -2.55 -23.35 -4.19
C ARG A 469 -2.31 -24.46 -5.21
N THR A 470 -2.03 -24.09 -6.45
CA THR A 470 -1.72 -25.02 -7.54
C THR A 470 -0.35 -25.68 -7.41
N GLY A 471 0.44 -25.28 -6.40
CA GLY A 471 1.81 -25.75 -6.21
C GLY A 471 2.85 -25.07 -7.06
N MET A 472 2.45 -24.03 -7.80
CA MET A 472 3.37 -23.16 -8.55
C MET A 472 4.04 -22.17 -7.61
N VAL A 473 5.35 -22.04 -7.71
CA VAL A 473 6.16 -21.09 -6.94
C VAL A 473 6.48 -19.90 -7.81
N GLU A 474 6.19 -18.72 -7.30
CA GLU A 474 6.57 -17.45 -7.88
C GLU A 474 7.75 -16.84 -7.13
N LEU A 475 8.70 -16.31 -7.90
CA LEU A 475 9.81 -15.52 -7.40
C LEU A 475 9.56 -14.06 -7.78
N SER A 476 9.53 -13.17 -6.80
CA SER A 476 9.23 -11.76 -7.04
C SER A 476 10.14 -10.83 -6.25
N SER A 477 10.22 -9.60 -6.72
CA SER A 477 10.99 -8.51 -6.14
C SER A 477 10.29 -7.19 -6.39
N ILE A 478 10.63 -6.15 -5.62
CA ILE A 478 10.24 -4.76 -5.87
C ILE A 478 10.80 -4.29 -7.23
N ASP A 479 12.05 -4.67 -7.53
CA ASP A 479 12.66 -4.43 -8.84
C ASP A 479 12.15 -5.49 -9.84
N LYS A 480 11.20 -5.09 -10.66
CA LYS A 480 10.58 -5.95 -11.67
C LYS A 480 11.51 -6.28 -12.84
N ASP A 481 12.57 -5.50 -13.04
CA ASP A 481 13.54 -5.67 -14.11
C ASP A 481 14.75 -6.49 -13.67
N ALA A 482 14.86 -6.81 -12.37
CA ALA A 482 15.96 -7.59 -11.83
C ALA A 482 15.92 -9.04 -12.32
N ALA A 483 17.01 -9.49 -12.93
CA ALA A 483 17.17 -10.89 -13.32
C ALA A 483 17.35 -11.77 -12.07
N ILE A 484 16.40 -12.68 -11.85
CA ILE A 484 16.40 -13.63 -10.74
C ILE A 484 16.94 -14.98 -11.22
N LEU A 485 17.91 -15.52 -10.50
CA LEU A 485 18.43 -16.87 -10.66
C LEU A 485 17.97 -17.76 -9.53
N TYR A 486 17.75 -19.04 -9.80
CA TYR A 486 17.34 -19.99 -8.78
C TYR A 486 17.90 -21.39 -8.98
N THR A 487 17.87 -22.19 -7.90
CA THR A 487 18.11 -23.63 -7.90
C THR A 487 17.03 -24.35 -7.10
N ILE A 488 16.78 -25.62 -7.45
CA ILE A 488 15.86 -26.50 -6.74
C ILE A 488 16.66 -27.62 -6.07
N ASN A 489 16.33 -27.99 -4.83
CA ASN A 489 16.88 -29.11 -4.08
C ASN A 489 18.42 -29.15 -4.07
N LYS A 490 19.05 -28.00 -3.82
CA LYS A 490 20.53 -27.85 -3.83
C LYS A 490 21.18 -28.19 -5.18
N GLY A 491 20.44 -28.08 -6.28
CA GLY A 491 20.98 -28.30 -7.64
C GLY A 491 22.18 -27.41 -7.92
N LYS A 492 23.19 -27.95 -8.62
CA LYS A 492 24.45 -27.21 -8.91
C LYS A 492 24.30 -26.18 -10.03
N LYS A 493 23.32 -26.34 -10.93
CA LYS A 493 23.12 -25.46 -12.08
C LYS A 493 21.99 -24.47 -11.82
N ALA A 494 22.31 -23.18 -11.77
CA ALA A 494 21.32 -22.12 -11.67
C ALA A 494 20.54 -21.97 -12.98
N LYS A 495 19.25 -21.65 -12.84
CA LYS A 495 18.35 -21.29 -13.94
C LYS A 495 17.91 -19.85 -13.78
N GLN A 496 17.65 -19.16 -14.86
CA GLN A 496 17.01 -17.85 -14.83
C GLN A 496 15.49 -18.05 -14.65
N TYR A 497 14.89 -17.26 -13.77
CA TYR A 497 13.45 -17.26 -13.55
C TYR A 497 12.75 -16.47 -14.66
N THR A 498 11.86 -17.12 -15.38
CA THR A 498 11.04 -16.54 -16.46
C THR A 498 9.57 -16.88 -16.33
N GLU A 499 9.25 -17.93 -15.55
CA GLU A 499 7.89 -18.44 -15.37
C GLU A 499 7.77 -19.15 -14.01
N PRO A 500 6.54 -19.31 -13.45
CA PRO A 500 6.33 -20.01 -12.20
C PRO A 500 6.86 -21.44 -12.20
N ILE A 501 7.45 -21.85 -11.08
CA ILE A 501 8.15 -23.13 -10.91
C ILE A 501 7.21 -24.15 -10.24
N SER A 502 7.00 -25.32 -10.84
CA SER A 502 6.20 -26.38 -10.20
C SER A 502 6.95 -26.98 -8.99
N MET A 503 6.36 -26.83 -7.80
CA MET A 503 6.85 -27.39 -6.52
C MET A 503 5.74 -28.18 -5.80
N ARG A 504 4.87 -28.86 -6.56
CA ARG A 504 3.76 -29.68 -6.04
C ARG A 504 4.26 -30.82 -5.15
N ASP A 505 5.35 -31.46 -5.54
CA ASP A 505 5.97 -32.56 -4.79
C ASP A 505 6.81 -32.10 -3.60
N GLY A 506 6.82 -30.78 -3.34
CA GLY A 506 7.67 -30.17 -2.33
C GLY A 506 9.12 -30.03 -2.78
N GLY A 507 9.97 -29.64 -1.86
CA GLY A 507 11.39 -29.40 -2.09
C GLY A 507 11.82 -28.01 -1.68
N THR A 508 13.08 -27.68 -1.93
CA THR A 508 13.70 -26.41 -1.54
C THR A 508 14.02 -25.57 -2.76
N VAL A 509 13.54 -24.34 -2.80
CA VAL A 509 13.91 -23.33 -3.79
C VAL A 509 14.89 -22.36 -3.13
N THR A 510 16.04 -22.17 -3.77
CA THR A 510 16.99 -21.11 -3.39
C THR A 510 17.13 -20.14 -4.56
N ALA A 511 16.89 -18.87 -4.33
CA ALA A 511 16.90 -17.84 -5.37
C ALA A 511 17.77 -16.64 -4.96
N TRP A 512 18.30 -15.92 -5.95
CA TRP A 512 19.13 -14.74 -5.78
C TRP A 512 19.10 -13.86 -7.03
N PHE A 513 19.49 -12.60 -6.89
CA PHE A 513 19.64 -11.70 -8.04
C PHE A 513 20.93 -12.01 -8.82
N ALA A 514 20.86 -11.97 -10.14
CA ALA A 514 22.03 -12.26 -11.00
C ALA A 514 23.20 -11.31 -10.72
N ASN A 515 22.92 -10.05 -10.39
CA ASN A 515 23.91 -9.02 -10.05
C ASN A 515 24.41 -9.11 -8.59
N ASN A 516 23.74 -9.89 -7.73
CA ASN A 516 24.14 -10.04 -6.31
C ASN A 516 24.02 -11.51 -5.82
N PRO A 517 24.91 -12.41 -6.25
CA PRO A 517 24.83 -13.84 -5.93
C PRO A 517 25.19 -14.17 -4.47
N SER A 518 25.68 -13.21 -3.70
CA SER A 518 26.06 -13.41 -2.29
C SER A 518 24.84 -13.49 -1.36
N ILE A 519 23.70 -12.90 -1.75
CA ILE A 519 22.46 -12.88 -0.98
C ILE A 519 21.47 -13.84 -1.59
N LYS A 520 21.17 -14.89 -0.84
CA LYS A 520 20.26 -15.95 -1.28
C LYS A 520 19.09 -16.07 -0.32
N THR A 521 17.90 -16.10 -0.89
CA THR A 521 16.67 -16.45 -0.17
C THR A 521 16.35 -17.92 -0.42
N THR A 522 15.98 -18.65 0.62
CA THR A 522 15.70 -20.08 0.53
C THR A 522 14.38 -20.38 1.22
N THR A 523 13.51 -21.10 0.54
CA THR A 523 12.22 -21.57 1.07
C THR A 523 12.03 -23.06 0.80
N THR A 524 11.61 -23.82 1.81
CA THR A 524 11.32 -25.26 1.69
C THR A 524 9.82 -25.48 1.76
N PHE A 525 9.29 -26.21 0.80
CA PHE A 525 7.87 -26.56 0.69
C PHE A 525 7.67 -28.05 0.97
N LYS A 526 6.65 -28.36 1.74
CA LYS A 526 6.14 -29.74 1.86
C LYS A 526 5.40 -30.14 0.58
N LYS A 527 5.26 -31.43 0.33
CA LYS A 527 4.42 -31.95 -0.77
C LYS A 527 3.00 -31.40 -0.63
N LEU A 528 2.46 -30.92 -1.74
CA LEU A 528 1.09 -30.44 -1.80
C LEU A 528 0.15 -31.65 -1.99
N GLU A 529 -0.74 -31.85 -1.05
CA GLU A 529 -1.70 -32.98 -1.10
C GLU A 529 -3.05 -32.60 -1.75
N THR A 530 -3.16 -31.39 -2.32
CA THR A 530 -4.38 -30.94 -3.01
C THR A 530 -4.47 -31.51 -4.42
N ILE A 531 -5.65 -32.01 -4.78
CA ILE A 531 -6.00 -32.48 -6.11
C ILE A 531 -6.49 -31.26 -6.91
N GLN A 532 -5.97 -31.07 -8.12
CA GLN A 532 -6.58 -30.12 -9.05
C GLN A 532 -7.87 -30.73 -9.58
N THR A 533 -8.95 -29.97 -9.54
CA THR A 533 -10.26 -30.36 -10.04
C THR A 533 -10.76 -29.35 -11.05
N GLU A 534 -11.63 -29.78 -11.93
CA GLU A 534 -12.37 -28.94 -12.87
C GLU A 534 -13.86 -29.04 -12.55
N VAL A 535 -14.58 -27.94 -12.65
CA VAL A 535 -16.05 -27.96 -12.54
C VAL A 535 -16.62 -28.44 -13.87
N ILE A 536 -17.29 -29.57 -13.86
CA ILE A 536 -17.92 -30.15 -15.03
C ILE A 536 -19.45 -29.94 -15.08
N TYR A 537 -20.06 -29.66 -13.93
CA TYR A 537 -21.48 -29.32 -13.83
C TYR A 537 -21.75 -28.50 -12.56
N ALA A 538 -22.71 -27.60 -12.65
CA ALA A 538 -23.30 -26.90 -11.52
C ALA A 538 -24.82 -26.88 -11.62
N SER A 539 -25.50 -27.13 -10.49
CA SER A 539 -26.98 -27.11 -10.43
C SER A 539 -27.56 -25.71 -10.75
N SER A 540 -26.79 -24.69 -10.51
CA SER A 540 -27.14 -23.29 -10.78
C SER A 540 -25.90 -22.41 -10.69
N GLU A 541 -25.78 -21.38 -11.53
CA GLU A 541 -24.76 -20.35 -11.46
C GLU A 541 -25.30 -19.00 -11.90
N GLU A 542 -24.71 -17.93 -11.38
CA GLU A 542 -24.95 -16.57 -11.84
C GLU A 542 -23.89 -16.20 -12.89
N VAL A 543 -24.25 -16.34 -14.15
CA VAL A 543 -23.32 -16.19 -15.27
C VAL A 543 -22.70 -14.79 -15.30
N GLY A 544 -21.38 -14.70 -15.29
CA GLY A 544 -20.61 -13.44 -15.37
C GLY A 544 -20.37 -12.75 -14.03
N ASP A 545 -21.13 -13.12 -12.97
CA ASP A 545 -20.91 -12.59 -11.60
C ASP A 545 -20.49 -13.70 -10.60
N GLY A 546 -20.98 -14.91 -10.81
CA GLY A 546 -20.70 -16.04 -9.92
C GLY A 546 -20.60 -17.36 -10.68
N ASP A 547 -19.81 -17.42 -11.73
CA ASP A 547 -19.60 -18.63 -12.54
C ASP A 547 -19.07 -19.79 -11.69
N ALA A 548 -19.56 -20.99 -11.90
CA ALA A 548 -19.16 -22.17 -11.10
C ALA A 548 -17.67 -22.52 -11.22
N LYS A 549 -17.03 -22.24 -12.36
CA LYS A 549 -15.58 -22.42 -12.56
C LYS A 549 -14.72 -21.67 -11.53
N ASN A 550 -15.24 -20.59 -10.96
CA ASN A 550 -14.56 -19.79 -9.94
C ASN A 550 -14.30 -20.57 -8.64
N LEU A 551 -15.00 -21.68 -8.41
CA LEU A 551 -14.75 -22.55 -7.24
C LEU A 551 -13.35 -23.15 -7.20
N VAL A 552 -12.71 -23.30 -8.35
CA VAL A 552 -11.44 -24.05 -8.49
C VAL A 552 -10.35 -23.25 -9.21
N ASP A 553 -10.57 -21.99 -9.53
CA ASP A 553 -9.61 -21.11 -10.22
C ASP A 553 -8.43 -20.65 -9.31
N GLY A 554 -8.59 -20.81 -8.00
CA GLY A 554 -7.58 -20.46 -7.01
C GLY A 554 -7.52 -18.97 -6.66
N ASP A 555 -8.41 -18.15 -7.22
CA ASP A 555 -8.51 -16.72 -6.92
C ASP A 555 -9.50 -16.48 -5.76
N PRO A 556 -9.04 -15.98 -4.59
CA PRO A 556 -9.92 -15.70 -3.45
C PRO A 556 -10.89 -14.54 -3.69
N ALA A 557 -10.69 -13.77 -4.76
CA ALA A 557 -11.54 -12.65 -5.12
C ALA A 557 -12.76 -13.07 -5.95
N THR A 558 -12.71 -14.23 -6.58
CA THR A 558 -13.82 -14.82 -7.32
C THR A 558 -14.63 -15.76 -6.43
N TYR A 559 -15.85 -16.04 -6.81
CA TYR A 559 -16.72 -16.98 -6.09
C TYR A 559 -17.77 -17.59 -7.04
N TRP A 560 -18.33 -18.70 -6.63
CA TRP A 560 -19.52 -19.23 -7.23
C TRP A 560 -20.77 -18.70 -6.49
N HIS A 561 -21.78 -18.29 -7.25
CA HIS A 561 -23.09 -17.92 -6.73
C HIS A 561 -24.20 -18.61 -7.53
N SER A 562 -25.19 -19.13 -6.86
CA SER A 562 -26.41 -19.64 -7.52
C SER A 562 -27.17 -18.49 -8.17
N MET A 563 -27.90 -18.77 -9.25
CA MET A 563 -28.65 -17.78 -10.01
C MET A 563 -29.63 -16.99 -9.12
N TYR A 564 -29.61 -15.68 -9.26
CA TYR A 564 -30.51 -14.76 -8.57
C TYR A 564 -31.03 -13.63 -9.46
N SER A 565 -30.37 -13.30 -10.56
CA SER A 565 -30.72 -12.15 -11.41
C SER A 565 -31.93 -12.43 -12.31
N VAL A 566 -32.12 -13.65 -12.78
CA VAL A 566 -33.24 -14.07 -13.64
C VAL A 566 -34.30 -14.78 -12.80
N THR A 567 -33.90 -15.78 -12.04
CA THR A 567 -34.73 -16.50 -11.07
C THR A 567 -33.90 -16.84 -9.84
N VAL A 568 -34.54 -16.81 -8.67
CA VAL A 568 -33.86 -17.29 -7.46
C VAL A 568 -33.83 -18.81 -7.45
N ALA A 569 -32.65 -19.38 -7.63
CA ALA A 569 -32.49 -20.83 -7.63
C ALA A 569 -32.83 -21.44 -6.24
N LYS A 570 -33.47 -22.60 -6.23
CA LYS A 570 -33.92 -23.27 -5.01
C LYS A 570 -32.89 -24.31 -4.54
N TYR A 571 -32.76 -24.44 -3.23
CA TYR A 571 -31.95 -25.50 -2.61
C TYR A 571 -32.49 -26.91 -2.90
N PRO A 572 -31.61 -27.95 -2.89
CA PRO A 572 -30.17 -27.87 -2.68
C PRO A 572 -29.41 -27.42 -3.92
N HIS A 573 -28.20 -26.85 -3.71
CA HIS A 573 -27.26 -26.54 -4.78
C HIS A 573 -26.11 -27.53 -4.73
N TRP A 574 -25.58 -27.94 -5.90
CA TRP A 574 -24.42 -28.83 -5.99
C TRP A 574 -23.57 -28.49 -7.21
N VAL A 575 -22.35 -28.97 -7.15
CA VAL A 575 -21.36 -28.92 -8.24
C VAL A 575 -20.69 -30.29 -8.38
N ASP A 576 -20.39 -30.66 -9.61
CA ASP A 576 -19.65 -31.85 -9.93
C ASP A 576 -18.23 -31.45 -10.31
N LEU A 577 -17.25 -32.04 -9.59
CA LEU A 577 -15.83 -31.76 -9.76
C LEU A 577 -15.13 -32.98 -10.32
N ASP A 578 -14.46 -32.83 -11.48
CA ASP A 578 -13.60 -33.85 -12.06
C ASP A 578 -12.18 -33.73 -11.51
N ALA A 579 -11.62 -34.80 -10.98
CA ALA A 579 -10.26 -34.90 -10.50
C ALA A 579 -9.23 -35.27 -11.59
N GLY A 580 -9.68 -35.42 -12.85
CA GLY A 580 -8.87 -35.76 -14.02
C GLY A 580 -8.44 -37.25 -14.07
N GLU A 581 -8.35 -37.91 -12.94
CA GLU A 581 -8.01 -39.34 -12.80
C GLU A 581 -8.56 -39.88 -11.49
N VAL A 582 -8.64 -41.21 -11.38
CA VAL A 582 -9.06 -41.86 -10.13
C VAL A 582 -8.04 -41.60 -9.03
N LYS A 583 -8.49 -40.97 -7.94
CA LYS A 583 -7.67 -40.59 -6.79
C LYS A 583 -8.30 -40.92 -5.46
N THR A 584 -7.47 -41.19 -4.46
CA THR A 584 -7.94 -41.31 -3.08
C THR A 584 -8.09 -39.91 -2.50
N ILE A 585 -9.31 -39.50 -2.20
CA ILE A 585 -9.64 -38.22 -1.59
C ILE A 585 -9.68 -38.39 -0.08
N LYS A 586 -8.89 -37.60 0.67
CA LYS A 586 -8.84 -37.60 2.14
C LYS A 586 -9.72 -36.53 2.78
N GLY A 587 -10.10 -35.51 2.02
CA GLY A 587 -10.89 -34.41 2.50
C GLY A 587 -10.95 -33.27 1.47
N PHE A 588 -11.61 -32.20 1.86
CA PHE A 588 -11.69 -30.97 1.07
C PHE A 588 -11.57 -29.75 1.97
N THR A 589 -11.20 -28.64 1.40
CA THR A 589 -11.23 -27.32 2.04
C THR A 589 -12.24 -26.46 1.32
N TYR A 590 -13.05 -25.75 2.06
CA TYR A 590 -14.01 -24.77 1.55
C TYR A 590 -13.55 -23.38 1.98
N MET A 591 -13.44 -22.48 1.04
CA MET A 591 -13.23 -21.05 1.29
C MET A 591 -14.50 -20.31 0.89
N PRO A 592 -15.23 -19.72 1.84
CA PRO A 592 -16.37 -18.89 1.52
C PRO A 592 -15.93 -17.64 0.76
N ARG A 593 -16.86 -16.96 0.11
CA ARG A 593 -16.59 -15.64 -0.48
C ARG A 593 -16.10 -14.65 0.60
N GLN A 594 -15.18 -13.75 0.23
CA GLN A 594 -14.47 -12.91 1.19
C GLN A 594 -15.08 -11.50 1.37
N ASP A 595 -16.03 -11.13 0.53
CA ASP A 595 -16.65 -9.80 0.49
C ASP A 595 -18.04 -9.76 1.14
N SER A 596 -18.63 -10.91 1.45
CA SER A 596 -19.99 -11.02 2.02
C SER A 596 -20.19 -12.38 2.69
N TYR A 597 -21.11 -12.44 3.65
CA TYR A 597 -21.59 -13.70 4.24
C TYR A 597 -22.72 -14.36 3.43
N ASN A 598 -23.25 -13.66 2.41
CA ASN A 598 -24.31 -14.19 1.58
C ASN A 598 -23.85 -15.41 0.79
N GLY A 599 -24.60 -16.50 0.84
CA GLY A 599 -24.30 -17.72 0.12
C GLY A 599 -23.25 -18.61 0.77
N ASN A 600 -22.75 -18.29 1.97
CA ASN A 600 -21.86 -19.17 2.68
C ASN A 600 -22.53 -20.54 2.94
N VAL A 601 -21.81 -21.62 2.63
CA VAL A 601 -22.29 -22.98 2.82
C VAL A 601 -22.32 -23.30 4.31
N LYS A 602 -23.51 -23.61 4.83
CA LYS A 602 -23.71 -24.00 6.22
C LYS A 602 -23.68 -25.52 6.40
N GLU A 603 -24.37 -26.22 5.52
CA GLU A 603 -24.48 -27.70 5.57
C GLU A 603 -24.07 -28.26 4.21
N TYR A 604 -23.38 -29.39 4.23
CA TYR A 604 -22.91 -30.05 3.00
C TYR A 604 -23.03 -31.55 3.05
N THR A 605 -23.13 -32.15 1.87
CA THR A 605 -22.95 -33.59 1.63
C THR A 605 -21.93 -33.76 0.52
N ILE A 606 -21.07 -34.77 0.65
CA ILE A 606 -20.09 -35.16 -0.37
C ILE A 606 -20.44 -36.55 -0.89
N HIS A 607 -20.52 -36.63 -2.19
CA HIS A 607 -20.63 -37.86 -2.93
C HIS A 607 -19.37 -38.08 -3.76
N VAL A 608 -19.02 -39.33 -4.06
CA VAL A 608 -17.92 -39.68 -4.96
C VAL A 608 -18.43 -40.60 -6.04
N SER A 609 -17.89 -40.46 -7.24
CA SER A 609 -18.21 -41.29 -8.38
C SER A 609 -16.93 -41.69 -9.12
N MET A 610 -16.91 -42.88 -9.70
CA MET A 610 -15.81 -43.33 -10.57
C MET A 610 -16.07 -43.06 -12.04
N ASP A 611 -17.30 -42.74 -12.39
CA ASP A 611 -17.76 -42.59 -13.77
C ASP A 611 -18.55 -41.27 -14.01
N GLY A 612 -18.71 -40.42 -12.98
CA GLY A 612 -19.46 -39.20 -13.04
C GLY A 612 -20.98 -39.36 -13.21
N LYS A 613 -21.50 -40.57 -13.10
CA LYS A 613 -22.92 -40.92 -13.31
C LYS A 613 -23.54 -41.58 -12.09
N ASN A 614 -22.81 -42.47 -11.47
CA ASN A 614 -23.26 -43.25 -10.30
C ASN A 614 -22.64 -42.67 -9.03
N TRP A 615 -23.40 -41.84 -8.32
CA TRP A 615 -22.91 -41.09 -7.16
C TRP A 615 -23.11 -41.80 -5.81
N GLY A 616 -23.98 -42.75 -5.71
CA GLY A 616 -24.24 -43.48 -4.48
C GLY A 616 -24.68 -42.63 -3.29
N GLU A 617 -24.59 -43.21 -2.09
CA GLU A 617 -24.86 -42.52 -0.84
C GLU A 617 -23.70 -41.54 -0.52
N PRO A 618 -23.97 -40.45 0.22
CA PRO A 618 -22.92 -39.48 0.59
C PRO A 618 -21.85 -40.14 1.45
N VAL A 619 -20.60 -39.99 1.06
CA VAL A 619 -19.44 -40.48 1.84
C VAL A 619 -19.14 -39.58 3.05
N GLN A 620 -19.63 -38.35 3.05
CA GLN A 620 -19.49 -37.40 4.16
C GLN A 620 -20.66 -36.43 4.21
N LYS A 621 -21.08 -36.09 5.42
CA LYS A 621 -22.03 -35.00 5.71
C LYS A 621 -21.46 -34.14 6.82
N GLY A 622 -21.67 -32.82 6.76
CA GLY A 622 -21.15 -31.94 7.79
C GLY A 622 -21.79 -30.56 7.77
N LYS A 623 -21.34 -29.77 8.75
CA LYS A 623 -21.67 -28.35 8.88
C LYS A 623 -20.40 -27.56 9.06
N PHE A 624 -20.30 -26.42 8.42
CA PHE A 624 -19.26 -25.45 8.74
C PHE A 624 -19.70 -24.62 9.95
N ALA A 625 -18.74 -24.26 10.81
CA ALA A 625 -18.99 -23.29 11.85
C ALA A 625 -19.29 -21.94 11.19
N GLY A 626 -20.41 -21.31 11.54
CA GLY A 626 -20.86 -20.04 10.99
C GLY A 626 -20.05 -18.87 11.52
#